data_15b36cf24bb6b65e48a36f0d589fe110
#
_entry.id   15b36cf24bb6b65e48a36f0d589fe110
#
_cell.length_a   1.000
_cell.length_b   1.000
_cell.length_c   1.000
_cell.angle_alpha   90.00
_cell.angle_beta   90.00
_cell.angle_gamma   90.00
#
_symmetry.space_group_name_H-M   'P 1'
#
loop_
_entity.id
_entity.type
_entity.pdbx_description
1 polymer ?
#
loop_
_entity_poly.entity_id
_entity_poly.type
_entity_poly.pdbx_seq_one_letter_code
_entity_poly.pdbx_strand_id
1 'polypeptide(L)'
;MKKKILYIVVFFVVLILALFIVLKNGIVISSIQFDFLKLEQLYIKLDKKLIVRAKNITINETQNSEISSQIHSSDNASTEILKITKNLKYLYTFVEEIDIQNLNIKDNHVRILFKDNEFFIDNDLLFLKLTLQRQNKELIADIKKLLLKDYDLNIDGNLSINTKSEFYYFQGRASGELFDFNASISYKDKNLAYKIEDLNIRNITEIFKRVNKRIELPQSLNLWVAYRAKGEFYHLDYLQGFIDFTKDNYYLDNISASGYVNNVKVRLDDKMNAIEIPKLDLNLNKQKLDFVFNQAFYNGADLSSSKVYLYDLFDEKKAGIYLRIKSDNLKFDEKLAKALEDYHFSLPFYQKSGKIKSDLELKIDFHDKGEISYSGILALENASISLADFNITKAFVKLNQNDLNIENASVKNGFLEADFNAKFDLQKQQGNFNTQISRLYFDNGELLDLKNQNVEVKLDYSQNVNISIPQWNLILNFKDGLEANLNNPKILFSFSPLLKKFGFIDAKNVYYKTLNFEDFNASVNDAYFKNNLLINGQTPYENDSFDIVKNKGIMEIHTQSDTASAKISSDNKE
;
A
#
# COMPACT_ATOMS: atom_id res chain seq x y z
N MET A 1 22.12 -5.88 84.92
CA MET A 1 21.65 -5.75 83.50
C MET A 1 20.41 -4.82 83.35
N LYS A 2 19.36 -4.98 84.11
CA LYS A 2 18.08 -4.19 83.95
C LYS A 2 18.30 -2.66 84.02
N LYS A 3 19.12 -2.13 84.94
CA LYS A 3 19.40 -0.67 85.02
C LYS A 3 20.13 -0.10 83.84
N LYS A 4 21.10 -0.83 83.23
CA LYS A 4 21.81 -0.37 81.98
C LYS A 4 20.89 -0.30 80.79
N ILE A 5 19.95 -1.26 80.66
CA ILE A 5 18.94 -1.25 79.59
C ILE A 5 18.00 -0.05 79.75
N LEU A 6 17.58 0.25 80.95
CA LEU A 6 16.72 1.39 81.26
C LEU A 6 17.40 2.73 80.85
N TYR A 7 18.67 2.92 81.15
CA TYR A 7 19.43 4.14 80.74
C TYR A 7 19.51 4.27 79.24
N ILE A 8 19.75 3.15 78.48
CA ILE A 8 19.79 3.14 77.04
C ILE A 8 18.40 3.53 76.47
N VAL A 9 17.31 2.96 77.01
CA VAL A 9 15.95 3.29 76.58
C VAL A 9 15.62 4.76 76.87
N VAL A 10 15.92 5.27 78.08
CA VAL A 10 15.73 6.68 78.39
C VAL A 10 16.56 7.60 77.47
N PHE A 11 17.82 7.25 77.19
CA PHE A 11 18.63 8.01 76.28
C PHE A 11 18.02 8.06 74.90
N PHE A 12 17.55 6.93 74.35
CA PHE A 12 16.89 6.91 73.02
C PHE A 12 15.57 7.72 73.04
N VAL A 13 14.77 7.66 74.09
CA VAL A 13 13.55 8.46 74.21
C VAL A 13 13.85 9.95 74.29
N VAL A 14 14.86 10.37 75.06
CA VAL A 14 15.32 11.77 75.11
C VAL A 14 15.86 12.22 73.76
N LEU A 15 16.64 11.36 73.06
CA LEU A 15 17.16 11.65 71.70
C LEU A 15 16.01 11.82 70.72
N ILE A 16 15.02 10.94 70.72
CA ILE A 16 13.83 11.03 69.86
C ILE A 16 13.03 12.31 70.18
N LEU A 17 12.82 12.65 71.42
CA LEU A 17 12.15 13.88 71.83
C LEU A 17 12.91 15.13 71.43
N ALA A 18 14.23 15.15 71.60
CA ALA A 18 15.09 16.24 71.15
C ALA A 18 15.01 16.39 69.61
N LEU A 19 15.12 15.28 68.85
CA LEU A 19 14.96 15.27 67.39
C LEU A 19 13.58 15.77 66.99
N PHE A 20 12.51 15.35 67.67
CA PHE A 20 11.15 15.81 67.39
C PHE A 20 11.00 17.32 67.62
N ILE A 21 11.57 17.88 68.69
CA ILE A 21 11.52 19.32 68.97
C ILE A 21 12.29 20.10 67.91
N VAL A 22 13.44 19.61 67.52
CA VAL A 22 14.28 20.23 66.47
C VAL A 22 13.55 20.18 65.13
N LEU A 23 12.96 19.05 64.77
CA LEU A 23 12.19 18.90 63.55
C LEU A 23 10.92 19.78 63.55
N LYS A 24 10.28 19.96 64.71
CA LYS A 24 9.10 20.82 64.82
C LYS A 24 9.42 22.29 64.57
N ASN A 25 10.60 22.75 64.95
CA ASN A 25 11.08 24.11 64.72
C ASN A 25 11.62 24.30 63.27
N GLY A 26 11.95 23.20 62.57
CA GLY A 26 12.53 23.18 61.25
C GLY A 26 14.06 23.24 61.28
N ILE A 27 14.68 22.40 60.49
CA ILE A 27 16.13 22.30 60.31
C ILE A 27 16.47 22.85 58.92
N VAL A 28 17.45 23.75 58.86
CA VAL A 28 18.07 24.21 57.62
C VAL A 28 19.48 23.66 57.53
N ILE A 29 19.78 22.95 56.48
CA ILE A 29 21.10 22.39 56.20
C ILE A 29 21.61 23.03 54.92
N SER A 30 22.69 23.80 55.03
CA SER A 30 23.19 24.57 53.91
C SER A 30 23.77 23.68 52.79
N SER A 31 24.53 22.62 53.16
CA SER A 31 25.04 21.61 52.22
C SER A 31 25.40 20.34 52.96
N ILE A 32 25.06 19.21 52.37
CA ILE A 32 25.55 17.87 52.75
C ILE A 32 26.11 17.23 51.46
N GLN A 33 27.29 16.69 51.55
CA GLN A 33 27.91 15.99 50.44
C GLN A 33 28.36 14.60 50.85
N PHE A 34 27.92 13.61 50.14
CA PHE A 34 28.35 12.22 50.16
C PHE A 34 28.89 11.86 48.76
N ASP A 35 29.61 10.78 48.65
CA ASP A 35 30.19 10.35 47.35
C ASP A 35 29.12 10.19 46.25
N PHE A 36 27.94 9.74 46.64
CA PHE A 36 26.84 9.46 45.70
C PHE A 36 25.69 10.51 45.73
N LEU A 37 25.71 11.44 46.70
CA LEU A 37 24.60 12.39 46.93
C LEU A 37 25.11 13.75 47.44
N LYS A 38 24.71 14.81 46.74
CA LYS A 38 24.92 16.19 47.19
C LYS A 38 23.58 16.86 47.40
N LEU A 39 23.34 17.41 48.57
CA LEU A 39 22.15 18.16 48.94
C LEU A 39 22.53 19.61 49.26
N GLU A 40 21.84 20.57 48.71
CA GLU A 40 22.07 21.99 48.97
C GLU A 40 20.78 22.68 49.36
N GLN A 41 20.86 23.49 50.43
CA GLN A 41 19.73 24.23 51.03
C GLN A 41 18.54 23.33 51.34
N LEU A 42 18.80 22.26 52.12
CA LEU A 42 17.78 21.34 52.55
C LEU A 42 17.07 21.90 53.80
N TYR A 43 15.74 22.05 53.71
CA TYR A 43 14.87 22.41 54.84
C TYR A 43 13.94 21.22 55.15
N ILE A 44 13.93 20.80 56.40
CA ILE A 44 13.05 19.74 56.92
C ILE A 44 12.30 20.24 58.12
N LYS A 45 10.98 20.14 58.10
CA LYS A 45 10.10 20.48 59.22
C LYS A 45 9.03 19.40 59.41
N LEU A 46 8.75 19.06 60.66
CA LEU A 46 7.62 18.22 61.04
C LEU A 46 6.56 19.07 61.75
N ASP A 47 5.49 19.41 61.02
CA ASP A 47 4.33 20.07 61.58
C ASP A 47 3.23 19.04 61.89
N LYS A 48 2.11 19.04 61.21
CA LYS A 48 1.15 17.93 61.23
C LYS A 48 1.67 16.76 60.38
N LYS A 49 2.38 17.06 59.34
CA LYS A 49 3.07 16.14 58.44
C LYS A 49 4.46 16.68 58.13
N LEU A 50 5.23 15.94 57.40
CA LEU A 50 6.60 16.27 56.99
C LEU A 50 6.61 17.30 55.84
N ILE A 51 7.40 18.35 56.01
CA ILE A 51 7.70 19.35 55.00
C ILE A 51 9.18 19.20 54.64
N VAL A 52 9.48 19.01 53.35
CA VAL A 52 10.84 18.88 52.81
C VAL A 52 11.01 19.84 51.65
N ARG A 53 11.99 20.74 51.76
CA ARG A 53 12.37 21.64 50.64
C ARG A 53 13.85 21.51 50.40
N ALA A 54 14.23 21.40 49.13
CA ALA A 54 15.63 21.40 48.72
C ALA A 54 15.82 22.24 47.47
N LYS A 55 16.88 23.03 47.40
CA LYS A 55 17.19 23.81 46.20
C LYS A 55 17.83 22.92 45.15
N ASN A 56 18.88 22.18 45.53
CA ASN A 56 19.55 21.27 44.61
C ASN A 56 19.76 19.91 45.30
N ILE A 57 19.44 18.87 44.58
CA ILE A 57 19.79 17.49 44.90
C ILE A 57 20.54 16.93 43.69
N THR A 58 21.80 16.51 43.89
CA THR A 58 22.58 15.88 42.84
C THR A 58 22.90 14.44 43.22
N ILE A 59 22.53 13.51 42.41
CA ILE A 59 22.81 12.08 42.55
C ILE A 59 23.92 11.70 41.58
N ASN A 60 25.09 11.35 42.13
CA ASN A 60 26.25 10.84 41.38
C ASN A 60 26.21 9.31 41.37
N GLU A 61 26.22 8.66 40.25
CA GLU A 61 26.38 7.21 40.19
C GLU A 61 27.83 6.82 40.58
N THR A 62 27.99 5.96 41.55
CA THR A 62 29.25 5.23 41.76
C THR A 62 29.39 4.19 40.66
N GLN A 63 30.60 4.02 40.12
CA GLN A 63 30.94 3.22 38.92
C GLN A 63 30.58 1.71 38.95
N ASN A 64 29.76 1.23 39.91
CA ASN A 64 29.49 -0.19 40.11
C ASN A 64 27.99 -0.57 39.98
N SER A 65 27.23 0.09 39.16
CA SER A 65 25.85 -0.38 38.85
C SER A 65 25.67 -0.69 37.39
N GLU A 66 25.89 -1.96 37.02
CA GLU A 66 25.42 -2.58 35.76
C GLU A 66 23.85 -2.62 35.69
N ILE A 67 23.18 -1.50 35.95
CA ILE A 67 21.70 -1.42 35.89
C ILE A 67 21.21 -0.74 34.61
N SER A 68 22.09 -0.46 33.65
CA SER A 68 21.69 0.35 32.47
C SER A 68 21.33 -0.43 31.20
N SER A 69 21.21 -1.77 31.23
CA SER A 69 20.92 -2.55 30.02
C SER A 69 19.73 -3.52 30.10
N GLN A 70 18.83 -3.38 31.07
CA GLN A 70 17.66 -4.27 31.21
C GLN A 70 16.30 -3.55 31.24
N ILE A 71 16.11 -2.49 30.48
CA ILE A 71 14.77 -1.92 30.26
C ILE A 71 14.16 -2.52 28.98
N HIS A 72 14.13 -3.83 28.88
CA HIS A 72 13.46 -4.54 27.77
C HIS A 72 12.70 -5.78 28.21
N SER A 73 12.16 -5.80 29.45
CA SER A 73 11.15 -6.78 29.80
C SER A 73 9.93 -6.09 30.41
N SER A 74 8.76 -6.38 29.87
CA SER A 74 7.46 -5.89 30.35
C SER A 74 7.20 -6.18 31.84
N ASP A 75 7.84 -7.20 32.40
CA ASP A 75 7.75 -7.58 33.80
C ASP A 75 8.39 -6.57 34.77
N ASN A 76 9.42 -5.83 34.33
CA ASN A 76 10.09 -4.82 35.15
C ASN A 76 9.25 -3.54 35.28
N ALA A 77 8.61 -3.10 34.18
CA ALA A 77 7.80 -1.87 34.18
C ALA A 77 6.55 -2.00 35.07
N SER A 78 5.85 -3.13 35.03
CA SER A 78 4.67 -3.37 35.89
C SER A 78 5.05 -3.44 37.39
N THR A 79 6.20 -4.04 37.68
CA THR A 79 6.71 -4.15 39.09
C THR A 79 7.15 -2.79 39.61
N GLU A 80 7.75 -1.94 38.82
CA GLU A 80 8.15 -0.59 39.20
C GLU A 80 6.94 0.33 39.40
N ILE A 81 5.94 0.29 38.53
CA ILE A 81 4.67 1.02 38.68
C ILE A 81 3.98 0.61 39.98
N LEU A 82 3.95 -0.68 40.30
CA LEU A 82 3.42 -1.18 41.56
C LEU A 82 4.19 -0.67 42.79
N LYS A 83 5.52 -0.59 42.72
CA LYS A 83 6.35 -0.03 43.81
C LYS A 83 6.07 1.46 44.01
N ILE A 84 6.02 2.22 42.90
CA ILE A 84 5.72 3.66 42.94
C ILE A 84 4.34 3.90 43.54
N THR A 85 3.30 3.19 43.11
CA THR A 85 1.93 3.38 43.59
C THR A 85 1.74 2.97 45.08
N LYS A 86 2.44 1.92 45.54
CA LYS A 86 2.48 1.57 46.97
C LYS A 86 3.16 2.67 47.79
N ASN A 87 4.18 3.32 47.26
CA ASN A 87 4.90 4.39 47.95
C ASN A 87 4.14 5.71 47.94
N LEU A 88 3.34 6.03 46.93
CA LEU A 88 2.46 7.21 46.88
C LEU A 88 1.50 7.26 48.08
N LYS A 89 1.07 6.11 48.61
CA LYS A 89 0.25 6.00 49.83
C LYS A 89 0.96 6.62 51.05
N TYR A 90 2.26 6.39 51.19
CA TYR A 90 3.04 6.93 52.29
C TYR A 90 3.26 8.43 52.14
N LEU A 91 3.51 8.88 50.90
CA LEU A 91 3.61 10.30 50.57
C LEU A 91 2.35 11.05 51.01
N TYR A 92 1.17 10.60 50.60
CA TYR A 92 -0.10 11.20 50.94
C TYR A 92 -0.38 11.20 52.48
N THR A 93 0.07 10.15 53.18
CA THR A 93 -0.23 9.97 54.62
C THR A 93 0.70 10.80 55.50
N PHE A 94 1.97 10.88 55.17
CA PHE A 94 3.00 11.41 56.04
C PHE A 94 3.61 12.74 55.61
N VAL A 95 3.42 13.13 54.34
CA VAL A 95 4.03 14.32 53.78
C VAL A 95 2.98 15.41 53.54
N GLU A 96 3.30 16.65 53.88
CA GLU A 96 2.52 17.85 53.60
C GLU A 96 3.05 18.58 52.38
N GLU A 97 4.38 18.72 52.31
CA GLU A 97 5.04 19.43 51.21
C GLU A 97 6.39 18.77 50.86
N ILE A 98 6.65 18.57 49.58
CA ILE A 98 7.96 18.32 48.99
C ILE A 98 8.16 19.38 47.94
N ASP A 99 9.22 20.20 48.05
CA ASP A 99 9.64 21.15 47.01
C ASP A 99 11.12 20.95 46.70
N ILE A 100 11.40 20.28 45.60
CA ILE A 100 12.75 20.07 45.08
C ILE A 100 12.88 20.90 43.82
N GLN A 101 13.62 22.01 43.88
CA GLN A 101 13.72 22.92 42.74
C GLN A 101 14.55 22.33 41.61
N ASN A 102 15.67 21.65 41.93
CA ASN A 102 16.52 21.01 40.97
C ASN A 102 16.98 19.64 41.50
N LEU A 103 16.46 18.58 40.97
CA LEU A 103 16.96 17.22 41.12
C LEU A 103 17.79 16.86 39.91
N ASN A 104 19.09 16.74 40.05
CA ASN A 104 20.02 16.40 39.01
C ASN A 104 20.37 14.91 39.10
N ILE A 105 20.01 14.16 38.07
CA ILE A 105 20.31 12.73 37.94
C ILE A 105 21.03 12.57 36.60
N LYS A 106 22.33 12.38 36.59
CA LYS A 106 23.16 12.46 35.38
C LYS A 106 22.92 13.80 34.66
N ASP A 107 22.55 13.73 33.38
CA ASP A 107 22.27 14.91 32.53
C ASP A 107 20.81 15.38 32.60
N ASN A 108 19.99 14.73 33.46
CA ASN A 108 18.57 15.08 33.57
C ASN A 108 18.30 16.01 34.74
N HIS A 109 17.59 17.10 34.48
CA HIS A 109 17.12 18.05 35.47
C HIS A 109 15.63 17.86 35.71
N VAL A 110 15.25 17.61 36.97
CA VAL A 110 13.84 17.38 37.35
C VAL A 110 13.42 18.32 38.46
N ARG A 111 12.35 19.06 38.27
CA ARG A 111 11.68 19.80 39.31
C ARG A 111 10.51 18.99 39.87
N ILE A 112 10.41 18.87 41.18
CA ILE A 112 9.34 18.14 41.87
C ILE A 112 8.72 19.04 42.91
N LEU A 113 7.38 19.17 42.86
CA LEU A 113 6.59 19.83 43.87
C LEU A 113 5.40 18.94 44.27
N PHE A 114 5.24 18.69 45.53
CA PHE A 114 4.02 18.12 46.13
C PHE A 114 3.58 19.02 47.27
N LYS A 115 2.37 19.58 47.19
CA LYS A 115 1.79 20.45 48.18
C LYS A 115 0.26 20.47 48.05
N ASP A 116 -0.46 20.46 49.19
CA ASP A 116 -1.93 20.55 49.21
C ASP A 116 -2.62 19.52 48.30
N ASN A 117 -2.07 18.32 48.24
CA ASN A 117 -2.47 17.22 47.35
C ASN A 117 -2.23 17.50 45.85
N GLU A 118 -1.66 18.60 45.46
CA GLU A 118 -1.18 18.84 44.09
C GLU A 118 0.23 18.28 43.94
N PHE A 119 0.44 17.56 42.84
CA PHE A 119 1.73 17.00 42.47
C PHE A 119 2.16 17.59 41.13
N PHE A 120 3.40 18.03 41.08
CA PHE A 120 3.99 18.66 39.90
C PHE A 120 5.36 18.05 39.63
N ILE A 121 5.60 17.67 38.37
CA ILE A 121 6.92 17.29 37.84
C ILE A 121 7.16 18.05 36.57
N ASP A 122 8.36 18.56 36.41
CA ASP A 122 8.81 19.17 35.15
C ASP A 122 10.26 18.75 34.88
N ASN A 123 10.48 18.19 33.70
CA ASN A 123 11.81 17.87 33.17
C ASN A 123 11.84 18.11 31.65
N ASP A 124 12.95 17.77 31.00
CA ASP A 124 13.11 17.99 29.56
C ASP A 124 12.12 17.18 28.71
N LEU A 125 11.67 16.00 29.19
CA LEU A 125 10.81 15.08 28.46
C LEU A 125 9.31 15.33 28.72
N LEU A 126 8.96 15.68 29.97
CA LEU A 126 7.56 15.82 30.36
C LEU A 126 7.31 16.94 31.38
N PHE A 127 6.09 17.42 31.34
CA PHE A 127 5.49 18.26 32.38
C PHE A 127 4.23 17.59 32.89
N LEU A 128 4.14 17.32 34.22
CA LEU A 128 2.99 16.71 34.84
C LEU A 128 2.44 17.61 35.94
N LYS A 129 1.14 17.87 35.93
CA LYS A 129 0.40 18.48 37.00
C LYS A 129 -0.84 17.63 37.30
N LEU A 130 -0.98 17.15 38.53
CA LEU A 130 -2.15 16.39 38.97
C LEU A 130 -2.55 16.70 40.40
N THR A 131 -3.79 16.36 40.76
CA THR A 131 -4.29 16.37 42.14
C THR A 131 -4.53 14.96 42.60
N LEU A 132 -4.07 14.63 43.83
CA LEU A 132 -4.27 13.33 44.43
C LEU A 132 -5.41 13.40 45.46
N GLN A 133 -6.40 12.52 45.32
CA GLN A 133 -7.52 12.39 46.26
C GLN A 133 -7.66 10.93 46.68
N ARG A 134 -7.98 10.72 47.92
CA ARG A 134 -8.28 9.38 48.41
C ARG A 134 -9.78 9.25 48.67
N GLN A 135 -10.42 8.38 47.93
CA GLN A 135 -11.84 8.09 48.04
C GLN A 135 -12.03 6.61 48.42
N ASN A 136 -12.48 6.33 49.63
CA ASN A 136 -12.60 4.97 50.15
C ASN A 136 -11.25 4.21 50.20
N LYS A 137 -11.07 3.22 49.32
CA LYS A 137 -9.85 2.39 49.19
C LYS A 137 -9.08 2.68 47.90
N GLU A 138 -9.52 3.66 47.14
CA GLU A 138 -8.95 4.06 45.89
C GLU A 138 -8.17 5.38 46.00
N LEU A 139 -7.08 5.48 45.27
CA LEU A 139 -6.36 6.70 45.06
C LEU A 139 -6.75 7.21 43.65
N ILE A 140 -7.31 8.41 43.61
CA ILE A 140 -7.68 9.07 42.35
C ILE A 140 -6.67 10.17 42.08
N ALA A 141 -6.00 10.10 40.93
CA ALA A 141 -5.15 11.14 40.41
C ALA A 141 -5.92 11.86 39.29
N ASP A 142 -6.32 13.09 39.57
CA ASP A 142 -6.92 13.97 38.55
C ASP A 142 -5.78 14.70 37.82
N ILE A 143 -5.42 14.22 36.63
CA ILE A 143 -4.36 14.75 35.79
C ILE A 143 -4.89 16.00 35.12
N LYS A 144 -4.46 17.16 35.60
CA LYS A 144 -4.83 18.46 35.02
C LYS A 144 -4.06 18.73 33.74
N LYS A 145 -2.82 18.23 33.64
CA LYS A 145 -1.98 18.34 32.46
C LYS A 145 -0.81 17.36 32.57
N LEU A 146 -0.65 16.54 31.56
CA LEU A 146 0.56 15.77 31.26
C LEU A 146 0.99 16.14 29.83
N LEU A 147 2.02 16.97 29.71
CA LEU A 147 2.59 17.32 28.40
C LEU A 147 3.80 16.43 28.14
N LEU A 148 3.74 15.65 27.10
CA LEU A 148 4.88 14.91 26.53
C LEU A 148 5.55 15.82 25.49
N LYS A 149 6.65 16.48 25.90
CA LYS A 149 7.26 17.61 25.15
C LYS A 149 7.74 17.22 23.76
N ASP A 150 8.36 16.05 23.64
CA ASP A 150 8.87 15.52 22.35
C ASP A 150 7.75 15.27 21.31
N TYR A 151 6.53 15.04 21.78
CA TYR A 151 5.38 14.74 20.93
C TYR A 151 4.41 15.89 20.80
N ASP A 152 4.66 16.99 21.57
CA ASP A 152 3.70 18.08 21.75
C ASP A 152 2.30 17.56 22.10
N LEU A 153 2.25 16.53 22.96
CA LEU A 153 1.04 15.82 23.33
C LEU A 153 0.64 16.18 24.75
N ASN A 154 -0.49 16.84 24.88
CA ASN A 154 -1.12 17.15 26.16
C ASN A 154 -2.18 16.07 26.50
N ILE A 155 -2.09 15.51 27.70
CA ILE A 155 -3.02 14.51 28.21
C ILE A 155 -3.63 15.07 29.50
N ASP A 156 -4.95 15.04 29.61
CA ASP A 156 -5.72 15.31 30.80
C ASP A 156 -6.71 14.18 31.08
N GLY A 157 -7.07 13.97 32.36
CA GLY A 157 -8.00 12.91 32.73
C GLY A 157 -7.84 12.39 34.16
N ASN A 158 -8.52 11.30 34.44
CA ASN A 158 -8.55 10.69 35.76
C ASN A 158 -7.90 9.31 35.76
N LEU A 159 -6.96 9.10 36.66
CA LEU A 159 -6.37 7.80 36.94
C LEU A 159 -6.88 7.30 38.30
N SER A 160 -7.60 6.19 38.33
CA SER A 160 -8.08 5.51 39.53
C SER A 160 -7.21 4.29 39.83
N ILE A 161 -6.74 4.18 41.05
CA ILE A 161 -5.82 3.14 41.49
C ILE A 161 -6.39 2.44 42.71
N ASN A 162 -6.78 1.17 42.58
CA ASN A 162 -7.15 0.32 43.66
C ASN A 162 -6.00 -0.62 44.05
N THR A 163 -5.26 -0.27 45.09
CA THR A 163 -4.05 -1.02 45.48
C THR A 163 -4.33 -2.40 46.10
N LYS A 164 -5.57 -2.70 46.51
CA LYS A 164 -5.94 -4.01 47.04
C LYS A 164 -6.22 -5.04 45.95
N SER A 165 -6.96 -4.61 44.94
CA SER A 165 -7.30 -5.45 43.77
C SER A 165 -6.31 -5.31 42.63
N GLU A 166 -5.28 -4.50 42.80
CA GLU A 166 -4.29 -4.18 41.75
C GLU A 166 -4.95 -3.74 40.43
N PHE A 167 -6.07 -3.01 40.56
CA PHE A 167 -6.83 -2.47 39.44
C PHE A 167 -6.46 -1.02 39.19
N TYR A 168 -6.10 -0.72 37.96
CA TYR A 168 -5.74 0.61 37.48
C TYR A 168 -6.69 0.97 36.33
N TYR A 169 -7.27 2.16 36.40
CA TYR A 169 -8.15 2.65 35.33
C TYR A 169 -7.84 4.11 35.04
N PHE A 170 -7.51 4.39 33.79
CA PHE A 170 -7.33 5.73 33.25
C PHE A 170 -8.44 6.04 32.26
N GLN A 171 -8.98 7.25 32.35
CA GLN A 171 -9.87 7.81 31.33
C GLN A 171 -9.51 9.29 31.16
N GLY A 172 -9.28 9.71 29.92
CA GLY A 172 -8.87 11.08 29.64
C GLY A 172 -8.87 11.41 28.17
N ARG A 173 -8.43 12.63 27.88
CA ARG A 173 -8.26 13.16 26.54
C ARG A 173 -6.78 13.41 26.28
N ALA A 174 -6.36 13.10 25.07
CA ALA A 174 -5.06 13.47 24.55
C ALA A 174 -5.24 14.45 23.39
N SER A 175 -4.48 15.54 23.36
CA SER A 175 -4.56 16.58 22.34
C SER A 175 -3.18 17.11 21.98
N GLY A 176 -2.93 17.31 20.70
CA GLY A 176 -1.69 17.84 20.16
C GLY A 176 -1.90 18.55 18.83
N GLU A 177 -0.84 19.04 18.25
CA GLU A 177 -0.89 19.71 16.95
C GLU A 177 -1.39 18.76 15.85
N LEU A 178 -0.93 17.51 15.85
CA LEU A 178 -1.16 16.56 14.77
C LEU A 178 -2.42 15.72 14.95
N PHE A 179 -2.88 15.53 16.20
CA PHE A 179 -4.02 14.67 16.50
C PHE A 179 -4.64 14.97 17.86
N ASP A 180 -5.88 14.56 18.06
CA ASP A 180 -6.60 14.55 19.32
C ASP A 180 -7.49 13.32 19.42
N PHE A 181 -7.66 12.79 20.65
CA PHE A 181 -8.47 11.62 20.90
C PHE A 181 -8.86 11.50 22.39
N ASN A 182 -9.89 10.70 22.65
CA ASN A 182 -10.23 10.23 23.99
C ASN A 182 -9.64 8.83 24.21
N ALA A 183 -9.19 8.54 25.42
CA ALA A 183 -8.63 7.24 25.75
C ALA A 183 -9.15 6.72 27.08
N SER A 184 -9.40 5.43 27.16
CA SER A 184 -9.58 4.69 28.40
C SER A 184 -8.68 3.46 28.41
N ILE A 185 -8.02 3.23 29.54
CA ILE A 185 -7.09 2.13 29.74
C ILE A 185 -7.39 1.50 31.09
N SER A 186 -7.53 0.18 31.15
CA SER A 186 -7.64 -0.57 32.41
C SER A 186 -6.60 -1.68 32.44
N TYR A 187 -5.99 -1.84 33.63
CA TYR A 187 -5.03 -2.90 33.86
C TYR A 187 -5.40 -3.67 35.11
N LYS A 188 -5.46 -5.00 35.00
CA LYS A 188 -5.72 -5.92 36.11
C LYS A 188 -5.19 -7.31 35.77
N ASP A 189 -4.60 -7.99 36.76
CA ASP A 189 -4.16 -9.39 36.65
C ASP A 189 -3.33 -9.67 35.40
N LYS A 190 -2.38 -8.77 35.06
CA LYS A 190 -1.55 -8.79 33.84
C LYS A 190 -2.32 -8.64 32.53
N ASN A 191 -3.57 -8.19 32.59
CA ASN A 191 -4.37 -7.87 31.41
C ASN A 191 -4.51 -6.34 31.27
N LEU A 192 -4.21 -5.82 30.10
CA LEU A 192 -4.41 -4.43 29.72
C LEU A 192 -5.53 -4.36 28.68
N ALA A 193 -6.65 -3.72 29.01
CA ALA A 193 -7.65 -3.36 28.01
C ALA A 193 -7.52 -1.87 27.71
N TYR A 194 -7.65 -1.51 26.43
CA TYR A 194 -7.57 -0.13 25.97
C TYR A 194 -8.67 0.18 24.98
N LYS A 195 -9.09 1.44 24.99
CA LYS A 195 -10.01 2.01 24.02
C LYS A 195 -9.58 3.44 23.72
N ILE A 196 -9.45 3.75 22.44
CA ILE A 196 -9.24 5.10 21.89
C ILE A 196 -10.51 5.45 21.13
N GLU A 197 -11.03 6.66 21.30
CA GLU A 197 -12.27 7.14 20.69
C GLU A 197 -12.05 8.54 20.11
N ASP A 198 -12.78 8.85 19.03
CA ASP A 198 -12.79 10.17 18.39
C ASP A 198 -11.38 10.66 17.99
N LEU A 199 -10.54 9.76 17.48
CA LEU A 199 -9.19 10.15 17.04
C LEU A 199 -9.26 10.90 15.73
N ASN A 200 -8.90 12.18 15.77
CA ASN A 200 -8.77 13.05 14.60
C ASN A 200 -7.29 13.23 14.26
N ILE A 201 -6.90 12.89 13.05
CA ILE A 201 -5.54 13.02 12.55
C ILE A 201 -5.49 14.11 11.49
N ARG A 202 -4.70 15.17 11.74
CA ARG A 202 -4.56 16.32 10.84
C ARG A 202 -3.46 16.13 9.79
N ASN A 203 -2.42 15.37 10.14
CA ASN A 203 -1.31 15.11 9.23
C ASN A 203 -0.70 13.73 9.47
N ILE A 204 -1.19 12.74 8.74
CA ILE A 204 -0.75 11.34 8.86
C ILE A 204 0.73 11.18 8.47
N THR A 205 1.20 11.89 7.45
CA THR A 205 2.58 11.79 6.96
C THR A 205 3.57 12.26 8.03
N GLU A 206 3.25 13.34 8.74
CA GLU A 206 4.12 13.82 9.82
C GLU A 206 4.11 12.90 11.04
N ILE A 207 2.96 12.27 11.35
CA ILE A 207 2.88 11.24 12.40
C ILE A 207 3.80 10.07 12.04
N PHE A 208 3.71 9.55 10.82
CA PHE A 208 4.57 8.45 10.35
C PHE A 208 6.06 8.80 10.42
N LYS A 209 6.45 10.02 10.05
CA LYS A 209 7.83 10.48 10.19
C LYS A 209 8.30 10.50 11.65
N ARG A 210 7.48 10.99 12.58
CA ARG A 210 7.83 11.01 14.02
C ARG A 210 7.92 9.61 14.60
N VAL A 211 7.00 8.72 14.24
CA VAL A 211 7.00 7.32 14.68
C VAL A 211 8.22 6.58 14.12
N ASN A 212 8.54 6.74 12.83
CA ASN A 212 9.69 6.10 12.19
C ASN A 212 11.05 6.49 12.79
N LYS A 213 11.16 7.66 13.42
CA LYS A 213 12.38 8.04 14.13
C LYS A 213 12.68 7.15 15.36
N ARG A 214 11.67 6.45 15.89
CA ARG A 214 11.76 5.67 17.14
C ARG A 214 11.43 4.19 16.98
N ILE A 215 10.57 3.86 16.02
CA ILE A 215 10.14 2.50 15.71
C ILE A 215 10.28 2.34 14.21
N GLU A 216 11.06 1.38 13.77
CA GLU A 216 11.23 1.05 12.35
C GLU A 216 9.95 0.41 11.84
N LEU A 217 9.12 1.19 11.13
CA LEU A 217 7.90 0.68 10.52
C LEU A 217 8.24 -0.06 9.21
N PRO A 218 7.50 -1.13 8.87
CA PRO A 218 7.67 -1.82 7.60
C PRO A 218 7.60 -0.85 6.41
N GLN A 219 8.55 -0.95 5.48
CA GLN A 219 8.63 -0.08 4.31
C GLN A 219 7.33 -0.08 3.49
N SER A 220 6.68 -1.25 3.37
CA SER A 220 5.39 -1.39 2.69
C SER A 220 4.30 -0.54 3.33
N LEU A 221 4.19 -0.54 4.66
CA LEU A 221 3.20 0.28 5.38
C LEU A 221 3.43 1.78 5.14
N ASN A 222 4.69 2.21 5.24
CA ASN A 222 5.06 3.60 5.00
C ASN A 222 4.74 4.03 3.55
N LEU A 223 5.09 3.19 2.56
CA LEU A 223 4.80 3.44 1.15
C LEU A 223 3.29 3.58 0.89
N TRP A 224 2.48 2.66 1.43
CA TRP A 224 1.04 2.68 1.19
C TRP A 224 0.34 3.83 1.89
N VAL A 225 0.55 4.02 3.18
CA VAL A 225 -0.19 5.01 3.97
C VAL A 225 0.31 6.44 3.72
N ALA A 226 1.62 6.65 3.55
CA ALA A 226 2.16 7.99 3.37
C ALA A 226 2.18 8.46 1.91
N TYR A 227 2.21 7.55 0.93
CA TYR A 227 2.43 7.93 -0.48
C TYR A 227 1.37 7.42 -1.44
N ARG A 228 0.94 6.15 -1.36
CA ARG A 228 0.03 5.55 -2.34
C ARG A 228 -1.45 5.73 -2.05
N ALA A 229 -1.86 5.75 -0.78
CA ALA A 229 -3.25 5.94 -0.35
C ALA A 229 -3.37 7.21 0.49
N LYS A 230 -3.45 8.38 -0.16
CA LYS A 230 -3.50 9.68 0.50
C LYS A 230 -4.94 10.13 0.69
N GLY A 231 -5.29 10.49 1.93
CA GLY A 231 -6.51 11.19 2.28
C GLY A 231 -6.23 12.60 2.80
N GLU A 232 -7.25 13.41 2.91
CA GLU A 232 -7.16 14.77 3.45
C GLU A 232 -7.50 14.83 4.93
N PHE A 233 -8.43 14.03 5.38
CA PHE A 233 -8.87 13.98 6.77
C PHE A 233 -9.06 12.53 7.21
N TYR A 234 -8.47 12.18 8.34
CA TYR A 234 -8.51 10.85 8.94
C TYR A 234 -9.21 10.93 10.29
N HIS A 235 -10.24 10.14 10.45
CA HIS A 235 -10.99 10.01 11.69
C HIS A 235 -11.12 8.55 12.09
N LEU A 236 -10.89 8.27 13.37
CA LEU A 236 -11.12 6.95 13.96
C LEU A 236 -12.22 7.09 15.02
N ASP A 237 -13.36 6.48 14.77
CA ASP A 237 -14.48 6.46 15.72
C ASP A 237 -14.07 5.75 17.00
N TYR A 238 -13.43 4.59 16.84
CA TYR A 238 -12.81 3.87 17.95
C TYR A 238 -11.71 2.90 17.49
N LEU A 239 -10.79 2.63 18.39
CA LEU A 239 -9.85 1.52 18.38
C LEU A 239 -9.85 0.90 19.78
N GLN A 240 -10.13 -0.38 19.89
CA GLN A 240 -10.13 -1.09 21.17
C GLN A 240 -9.51 -2.47 21.07
N GLY A 241 -8.98 -2.94 22.17
CA GLY A 241 -8.38 -4.27 22.27
C GLY A 241 -7.94 -4.58 23.68
N PHE A 242 -7.37 -5.75 23.86
CA PHE A 242 -6.71 -6.10 25.12
C PHE A 242 -5.43 -6.89 24.90
N ILE A 243 -4.50 -6.77 25.83
CA ILE A 243 -3.20 -7.42 25.86
C ILE A 243 -3.12 -8.29 27.11
N ASP A 244 -2.85 -9.57 26.96
CA ASP A 244 -2.62 -10.52 28.05
C ASP A 244 -1.11 -10.76 28.17
N PHE A 245 -0.47 -10.12 29.17
CA PHE A 245 0.97 -10.23 29.40
C PHE A 245 1.41 -11.59 29.99
N THR A 246 0.49 -12.52 30.21
CA THR A 246 0.84 -13.89 30.65
C THR A 246 1.23 -14.78 29.48
N LYS A 247 0.99 -14.35 28.25
CA LYS A 247 1.22 -15.08 27.03
C LYS A 247 2.30 -14.37 26.21
N ASP A 248 3.19 -15.14 25.59
CA ASP A 248 4.28 -14.59 24.77
C ASP A 248 3.79 -13.89 23.49
N ASN A 249 2.53 -14.12 23.07
CA ASN A 249 1.92 -13.49 21.92
C ASN A 249 0.94 -12.40 22.38
N TYR A 250 1.20 -11.16 22.00
CA TYR A 250 0.25 -10.07 22.12
C TYR A 250 -0.99 -10.40 21.30
N TYR A 251 -2.17 -10.41 21.96
CA TYR A 251 -3.44 -10.78 21.31
C TYR A 251 -3.93 -9.68 20.38
N LEU A 252 -3.43 -9.69 19.17
CA LEU A 252 -3.93 -8.86 18.07
C LEU A 252 -5.32 -9.33 17.58
N ASP A 253 -5.68 -10.59 17.85
CA ASP A 253 -6.98 -11.17 17.46
C ASP A 253 -8.20 -10.46 18.06
N ASN A 254 -8.01 -9.68 19.13
CA ASN A 254 -9.08 -8.95 19.80
C ASN A 254 -9.11 -7.47 19.46
N ILE A 255 -8.29 -7.02 18.51
CA ILE A 255 -8.34 -5.63 18.05
C ILE A 255 -9.59 -5.44 17.20
N SER A 256 -10.32 -4.37 17.49
CA SER A 256 -11.36 -3.85 16.63
C SER A 256 -11.25 -2.34 16.49
N ALA A 257 -11.52 -1.82 15.31
CA ALA A 257 -11.49 -0.41 15.01
C ALA A 257 -12.52 -0.04 13.96
N SER A 258 -13.05 1.17 14.04
CA SER A 258 -13.87 1.78 13.02
C SER A 258 -13.45 3.22 12.82
N GLY A 259 -13.49 3.69 11.58
CA GLY A 259 -13.16 5.05 11.24
C GLY A 259 -13.35 5.33 9.77
N TYR A 260 -12.99 6.52 9.34
CA TYR A 260 -13.09 6.90 7.94
C TYR A 260 -11.99 7.86 7.50
N VAL A 261 -11.78 7.91 6.20
CA VAL A 261 -10.86 8.84 5.55
C VAL A 261 -11.61 9.55 4.43
N ASN A 262 -11.51 10.87 4.37
CA ASN A 262 -12.14 11.68 3.34
C ASN A 262 -11.15 12.00 2.22
N ASN A 263 -11.69 12.14 0.99
CA ASN A 263 -10.97 12.55 -0.22
C ASN A 263 -9.72 11.68 -0.48
N VAL A 264 -9.93 10.37 -0.46
CA VAL A 264 -8.83 9.40 -0.64
C VAL A 264 -8.48 9.28 -2.12
N LYS A 265 -7.18 9.36 -2.40
CA LYS A 265 -6.59 9.10 -3.72
C LYS A 265 -5.65 7.91 -3.62
N VAL A 266 -6.00 6.82 -4.28
CA VAL A 266 -5.20 5.58 -4.29
C VAL A 266 -4.52 5.42 -5.64
N ARG A 267 -3.21 5.13 -5.63
CA ARG A 267 -2.41 4.79 -6.81
C ARG A 267 -1.66 3.50 -6.58
N LEU A 268 -1.76 2.57 -7.53
CA LEU A 268 -0.92 1.36 -7.51
C LEU A 268 0.52 1.67 -7.92
N ASP A 269 0.67 2.62 -8.86
CA ASP A 269 1.94 3.09 -9.37
C ASP A 269 1.89 4.61 -9.62
N ASP A 270 3.05 5.28 -9.60
CA ASP A 270 3.14 6.74 -9.81
C ASP A 270 2.72 7.17 -11.23
N LYS A 271 2.80 6.27 -12.21
CA LYS A 271 2.46 6.51 -13.61
C LYS A 271 0.96 6.45 -13.86
N MET A 272 0.18 5.75 -13.01
CA MET A 272 -1.27 5.64 -13.18
C MET A 272 -2.02 6.84 -12.60
N ASN A 273 -3.23 7.07 -13.09
CA ASN A 273 -4.14 8.02 -12.48
C ASN A 273 -4.63 7.49 -11.12
N ALA A 274 -5.00 8.39 -10.23
CA ALA A 274 -5.52 7.98 -8.93
C ALA A 274 -6.95 7.42 -9.05
N ILE A 275 -7.25 6.41 -8.23
CA ILE A 275 -8.62 6.06 -7.88
C ILE A 275 -9.07 7.07 -6.84
N GLU A 276 -10.18 7.75 -7.08
CA GLU A 276 -10.74 8.79 -6.22
C GLU A 276 -11.91 8.24 -5.42
N ILE A 277 -11.82 8.35 -4.10
CA ILE A 277 -12.83 7.87 -3.15
C ILE A 277 -13.20 9.04 -2.23
N PRO A 278 -14.38 9.66 -2.38
CA PRO A 278 -14.79 10.82 -1.55
C PRO A 278 -14.80 10.50 -0.06
N LYS A 279 -15.29 9.33 0.32
CA LYS A 279 -15.25 8.83 1.70
C LYS A 279 -14.97 7.34 1.70
N LEU A 280 -13.95 6.94 2.47
CA LEU A 280 -13.56 5.55 2.70
C LEU A 280 -13.77 5.21 4.17
N ASP A 281 -14.75 4.37 4.48
CA ASP A 281 -14.95 3.82 5.81
C ASP A 281 -14.05 2.59 6.00
N LEU A 282 -13.44 2.49 7.17
CA LEU A 282 -12.48 1.46 7.57
C LEU A 282 -13.05 0.69 8.76
N ASN A 283 -13.19 -0.62 8.64
CA ASN A 283 -13.69 -1.46 9.72
C ASN A 283 -12.75 -2.64 9.95
N LEU A 284 -12.00 -2.58 11.06
CA LEU A 284 -11.14 -3.66 11.52
C LEU A 284 -11.90 -4.51 12.54
N ASN A 285 -12.04 -5.78 12.26
CA ASN A 285 -12.62 -6.74 13.19
C ASN A 285 -11.76 -8.00 13.20
N LYS A 286 -11.17 -8.31 14.34
CA LYS A 286 -10.18 -9.38 14.50
C LYS A 286 -9.02 -9.16 13.51
N GLN A 287 -8.88 -10.06 12.55
CA GLN A 287 -7.78 -10.02 11.57
C GLN A 287 -8.22 -9.51 10.18
N LYS A 288 -9.45 -8.99 10.06
CA LYS A 288 -9.99 -8.51 8.79
C LYS A 288 -10.21 -7.00 8.83
N LEU A 289 -9.64 -6.28 7.85
CA LEU A 289 -9.90 -4.85 7.63
C LEU A 289 -10.72 -4.67 6.34
N ASP A 290 -11.97 -4.30 6.50
CA ASP A 290 -12.85 -3.96 5.37
C ASP A 290 -12.68 -2.49 5.00
N PHE A 291 -12.57 -2.22 3.69
CA PHE A 291 -12.60 -0.90 3.08
C PHE A 291 -13.99 -0.71 2.45
N VAL A 292 -14.80 0.16 3.03
CA VAL A 292 -16.19 0.37 2.59
C VAL A 292 -16.32 1.77 2.00
N PHE A 293 -16.84 1.85 0.79
CA PHE A 293 -17.07 3.12 0.10
C PHE A 293 -18.36 3.06 -0.72
N ASN A 294 -19.08 4.17 -0.76
CA ASN A 294 -20.29 4.30 -1.56
C ASN A 294 -20.01 4.89 -2.96
N GLN A 295 -18.87 5.54 -3.11
CA GLN A 295 -18.43 6.15 -4.36
C GLN A 295 -16.93 5.93 -4.53
N ALA A 296 -16.55 5.44 -5.71
CA ALA A 296 -15.16 5.31 -6.12
C ALA A 296 -15.07 5.47 -7.63
N PHE A 297 -14.07 6.21 -8.12
CA PHE A 297 -13.94 6.52 -9.54
C PHE A 297 -12.51 6.33 -10.02
N TYR A 298 -12.37 5.78 -11.22
CA TYR A 298 -11.11 5.73 -11.96
C TYR A 298 -11.33 6.24 -13.38
N ASN A 299 -10.71 7.37 -13.75
CA ASN A 299 -10.88 7.99 -15.08
C ASN A 299 -12.37 8.13 -15.50
N GLY A 300 -13.25 8.47 -14.57
CA GLY A 300 -14.68 8.56 -14.79
C GLY A 300 -15.44 7.23 -14.84
N ALA A 301 -14.74 6.10 -14.69
CA ALA A 301 -15.39 4.80 -14.48
C ALA A 301 -15.88 4.68 -13.03
N ASP A 302 -17.11 4.28 -12.84
CA ASP A 302 -17.69 4.05 -11.51
C ASP A 302 -17.26 2.67 -10.98
N LEU A 303 -16.57 2.67 -9.84
CA LEU A 303 -16.09 1.49 -9.11
C LEU A 303 -16.87 1.28 -7.80
N SER A 304 -17.95 2.00 -7.57
CA SER A 304 -18.67 2.04 -6.27
C SER A 304 -19.22 0.68 -5.81
N SER A 305 -19.45 -0.24 -6.74
CA SER A 305 -19.88 -1.61 -6.45
C SER A 305 -18.75 -2.58 -6.13
N SER A 306 -17.51 -2.11 -6.12
CA SER A 306 -16.33 -2.91 -5.82
C SER A 306 -16.22 -3.22 -4.33
N LYS A 307 -15.43 -4.26 -3.98
CA LYS A 307 -15.16 -4.65 -2.60
C LYS A 307 -13.66 -4.79 -2.40
N VAL A 308 -13.16 -4.32 -1.27
CA VAL A 308 -11.75 -4.44 -0.90
C VAL A 308 -11.67 -4.78 0.58
N TYR A 309 -10.85 -5.74 0.95
CA TYR A 309 -10.52 -6.02 2.34
C TYR A 309 -9.16 -6.69 2.48
N LEU A 310 -8.51 -6.45 3.60
CA LEU A 310 -7.35 -7.21 4.04
C LEU A 310 -7.82 -8.36 4.93
N TYR A 311 -7.18 -9.51 4.84
CA TYR A 311 -7.50 -10.70 5.65
C TYR A 311 -6.23 -11.22 6.32
N ASP A 312 -6.42 -11.96 7.41
CA ASP A 312 -5.38 -12.60 8.22
C ASP A 312 -4.20 -11.67 8.56
N LEU A 313 -4.51 -10.38 8.86
CA LEU A 313 -3.56 -9.27 9.00
C LEU A 313 -2.40 -9.54 9.97
N PHE A 314 -2.61 -10.40 10.95
CA PHE A 314 -1.62 -10.68 12.00
C PHE A 314 -0.97 -12.06 11.83
N ASP A 315 -1.28 -12.79 10.76
CA ASP A 315 -0.62 -14.02 10.37
C ASP A 315 0.28 -13.73 9.15
N GLU A 316 1.58 -13.56 9.41
CA GLU A 316 2.56 -13.24 8.35
C GLU A 316 2.55 -14.23 7.18
N LYS A 317 2.08 -15.46 7.41
CA LYS A 317 2.03 -16.52 6.39
C LYS A 317 0.74 -16.56 5.59
N LYS A 318 -0.31 -15.85 6.04
CA LYS A 318 -1.64 -15.90 5.42
C LYS A 318 -2.18 -14.53 5.07
N ALA A 319 -1.54 -13.46 5.56
CA ALA A 319 -1.99 -12.11 5.32
C ALA A 319 -2.06 -11.78 3.83
N GLY A 320 -3.13 -11.12 3.42
CA GLY A 320 -3.30 -10.72 2.04
C GLY A 320 -4.40 -9.70 1.84
N ILE A 321 -4.59 -9.33 0.58
CA ILE A 321 -5.66 -8.43 0.14
C ILE A 321 -6.56 -9.12 -0.87
N TYR A 322 -7.86 -8.95 -0.68
CA TYR A 322 -8.88 -9.32 -1.63
C TYR A 322 -9.50 -8.08 -2.25
N LEU A 323 -9.59 -8.08 -3.58
CA LEU A 323 -10.26 -7.04 -4.35
C LEU A 323 -11.30 -7.68 -5.28
N ARG A 324 -12.52 -7.16 -5.29
CA ARG A 324 -13.49 -7.44 -6.34
C ARG A 324 -13.82 -6.14 -7.05
N ILE A 325 -13.36 -6.00 -8.28
CA ILE A 325 -13.50 -4.81 -9.11
C ILE A 325 -14.75 -4.96 -9.97
N LYS A 326 -15.78 -4.21 -9.65
CA LYS A 326 -17.05 -4.22 -10.37
C LYS A 326 -17.35 -2.85 -10.95
N SER A 327 -17.54 -2.79 -12.26
CA SER A 327 -17.85 -1.56 -12.99
C SER A 327 -18.63 -1.87 -14.26
N ASP A 328 -19.52 -0.96 -14.64
CA ASP A 328 -20.21 -1.02 -15.94
C ASP A 328 -19.44 -0.24 -17.03
N ASN A 329 -18.38 0.47 -16.65
CA ASN A 329 -17.57 1.30 -17.56
C ASN A 329 -16.10 1.35 -17.12
N LEU A 330 -15.50 0.19 -16.86
CA LEU A 330 -14.07 0.10 -16.53
C LEU A 330 -13.24 0.72 -17.65
N LYS A 331 -12.12 1.36 -17.28
CA LYS A 331 -11.13 1.92 -18.20
C LYS A 331 -9.83 1.15 -18.05
N PHE A 332 -9.46 0.42 -19.11
CA PHE A 332 -8.17 -0.23 -19.25
C PHE A 332 -7.28 0.62 -20.16
N ASP A 333 -6.91 1.80 -19.67
CA ASP A 333 -6.08 2.74 -20.43
C ASP A 333 -4.59 2.36 -20.42
N GLU A 334 -3.79 3.07 -21.22
CA GLU A 334 -2.35 2.83 -21.35
C GLU A 334 -1.60 2.92 -20.00
N LYS A 335 -1.98 3.84 -19.12
CA LYS A 335 -1.32 4.03 -17.83
C LYS A 335 -1.59 2.87 -16.89
N LEU A 336 -2.84 2.39 -16.85
CA LEU A 336 -3.20 1.20 -16.08
C LEU A 336 -2.52 -0.05 -16.66
N ALA A 337 -2.51 -0.21 -17.97
CA ALA A 337 -1.82 -1.34 -18.62
C ALA A 337 -0.35 -1.40 -18.21
N LYS A 338 0.38 -0.27 -18.31
CA LYS A 338 1.79 -0.17 -17.88
C LYS A 338 2.01 -0.40 -16.38
N ALA A 339 1.09 0.03 -15.52
CA ALA A 339 1.19 -0.21 -14.10
C ALA A 339 0.98 -1.70 -13.74
N LEU A 340 0.16 -2.42 -14.50
CA LEU A 340 -0.10 -3.84 -14.29
C LEU A 340 1.03 -4.76 -14.77
N GLU A 341 1.91 -4.28 -15.67
CA GLU A 341 3.11 -5.02 -16.09
C GLU A 341 4.04 -5.33 -14.90
N ASP A 342 4.17 -4.42 -13.96
CA ASP A 342 4.96 -4.61 -12.72
C ASP A 342 4.40 -5.75 -11.84
N TYR A 343 3.14 -6.13 -12.06
CA TYR A 343 2.45 -7.24 -11.39
C TYR A 343 2.33 -8.50 -12.27
N HIS A 344 3.17 -8.60 -13.32
CA HIS A 344 3.19 -9.72 -14.27
C HIS A 344 1.89 -9.90 -15.07
N PHE A 345 1.07 -8.87 -15.16
CA PHE A 345 -0.11 -8.83 -16.03
C PHE A 345 0.17 -7.94 -17.23
N SER A 346 0.51 -8.55 -18.37
CA SER A 346 0.82 -7.84 -19.62
C SER A 346 -0.10 -8.29 -20.73
N LEU A 347 -0.69 -7.32 -21.42
CA LEU A 347 -1.42 -7.52 -22.68
C LEU A 347 -0.78 -6.65 -23.77
N PRO A 348 -0.74 -7.11 -25.04
CA PRO A 348 -0.12 -6.36 -26.13
C PRO A 348 -0.99 -5.20 -26.62
N PHE A 349 -1.98 -4.78 -25.84
CA PHE A 349 -2.91 -3.70 -26.19
C PHE A 349 -3.51 -3.05 -24.93
N TYR A 350 -4.01 -1.85 -25.09
CA TYR A 350 -4.83 -1.14 -24.12
C TYR A 350 -6.09 -0.56 -24.78
N GLN A 351 -7.07 -0.15 -24.01
CA GLN A 351 -8.32 0.45 -24.48
C GLN A 351 -8.10 1.93 -24.84
N LYS A 352 -8.48 2.31 -26.06
CA LYS A 352 -8.53 3.72 -26.49
C LYS A 352 -9.88 4.37 -26.16
N SER A 353 -10.98 3.65 -26.41
CA SER A 353 -12.34 4.14 -26.18
C SER A 353 -13.33 3.00 -25.95
N GLY A 354 -14.59 3.33 -25.62
CA GLY A 354 -15.66 2.37 -25.43
C GLY A 354 -15.93 2.02 -23.97
N LYS A 355 -16.67 0.96 -23.73
CA LYS A 355 -17.10 0.52 -22.40
C LYS A 355 -16.68 -0.92 -22.14
N ILE A 356 -16.15 -1.16 -20.96
CA ILE A 356 -15.85 -2.50 -20.45
C ILE A 356 -16.65 -2.70 -19.17
N LYS A 357 -17.59 -3.63 -19.19
CA LYS A 357 -18.24 -4.10 -17.96
C LYS A 357 -17.36 -5.15 -17.31
N SER A 358 -17.09 -5.00 -16.02
CA SER A 358 -16.18 -5.88 -15.28
C SER A 358 -16.81 -6.44 -14.00
N ASP A 359 -16.46 -7.67 -13.69
CA ASP A 359 -16.59 -8.30 -12.38
C ASP A 359 -15.36 -9.19 -12.19
N LEU A 360 -14.29 -8.59 -11.64
CA LEU A 360 -12.97 -9.21 -11.48
C LEU A 360 -12.70 -9.42 -10.00
N GLU A 361 -12.18 -10.58 -9.65
CA GLU A 361 -11.68 -10.91 -8.32
C GLU A 361 -10.17 -11.08 -8.37
N LEU A 362 -9.47 -10.37 -7.47
CA LEU A 362 -8.04 -10.47 -7.27
C LEU A 362 -7.78 -10.81 -5.81
N LYS A 363 -6.90 -11.76 -5.59
CA LYS A 363 -6.38 -12.11 -4.29
C LYS A 363 -4.85 -12.04 -4.36
N ILE A 364 -4.25 -11.24 -3.49
CA ILE A 364 -2.81 -11.05 -3.42
C ILE A 364 -2.38 -11.48 -2.01
N ASP A 365 -1.65 -12.57 -1.92
CA ASP A 365 -1.05 -13.02 -0.68
C ASP A 365 0.27 -12.26 -0.45
N PHE A 366 0.46 -11.68 0.72
CA PHE A 366 1.67 -10.89 1.03
C PHE A 366 2.89 -11.76 1.33
N HIS A 367 2.65 -13.04 1.54
CA HIS A 367 3.65 -14.07 1.66
C HIS A 367 4.12 -14.51 0.26
N ASP A 368 5.24 -15.17 0.14
CA ASP A 368 5.79 -15.75 -1.11
C ASP A 368 5.86 -14.80 -2.32
N LYS A 369 6.44 -13.61 -2.11
CA LYS A 369 6.66 -12.59 -3.16
C LYS A 369 5.38 -12.02 -3.77
N GLY A 370 4.24 -12.14 -3.07
CA GLY A 370 2.98 -11.60 -3.54
C GLY A 370 2.37 -12.41 -4.67
N GLU A 371 2.16 -13.72 -4.46
CA GLU A 371 1.37 -14.51 -5.41
C GLU A 371 0.02 -13.85 -5.66
N ILE A 372 -0.24 -13.57 -6.94
CA ILE A 372 -1.49 -12.95 -7.37
C ILE A 372 -2.35 -14.03 -8.01
N SER A 373 -3.51 -14.29 -7.44
CA SER A 373 -4.56 -15.03 -8.11
C SER A 373 -5.66 -14.09 -8.56
N TYR A 374 -6.09 -14.24 -9.80
CA TYR A 374 -7.13 -13.41 -10.38
C TYR A 374 -8.10 -14.24 -11.21
N SER A 375 -9.37 -13.87 -11.14
CA SER A 375 -10.44 -14.49 -11.92
C SER A 375 -11.55 -13.48 -12.17
N GLY A 376 -12.40 -13.77 -13.14
CA GLY A 376 -13.58 -12.94 -13.38
C GLY A 376 -14.01 -12.88 -14.83
N ILE A 377 -14.87 -11.94 -15.09
CA ILE A 377 -15.47 -11.72 -16.40
C ILE A 377 -15.37 -10.25 -16.81
N LEU A 378 -15.13 -10.06 -18.11
CA LEU A 378 -15.24 -8.75 -18.77
C LEU A 378 -16.18 -8.89 -19.96
N ALA A 379 -17.04 -7.90 -20.14
CA ALA A 379 -17.86 -7.76 -21.36
C ALA A 379 -17.50 -6.43 -22.03
N LEU A 380 -17.05 -6.49 -23.27
CA LEU A 380 -16.69 -5.35 -24.08
C LEU A 380 -17.82 -5.05 -25.05
N GLU A 381 -18.18 -3.78 -25.16
CA GLU A 381 -19.16 -3.29 -26.12
C GLU A 381 -18.66 -2.01 -26.76
N ASN A 382 -18.53 -2.02 -28.10
CA ASN A 382 -18.08 -0.87 -28.90
C ASN A 382 -16.78 -0.27 -28.35
N ALA A 383 -15.80 -1.13 -28.04
CA ALA A 383 -14.51 -0.75 -27.51
C ALA A 383 -13.45 -0.67 -28.63
N SER A 384 -12.61 0.37 -28.59
CA SER A 384 -11.46 0.50 -29.47
C SER A 384 -10.19 0.17 -28.69
N ILE A 385 -9.32 -0.63 -29.27
CA ILE A 385 -8.02 -1.03 -28.70
C ILE A 385 -6.86 -0.47 -29.49
N SER A 386 -5.68 -0.39 -28.85
CA SER A 386 -4.46 0.16 -29.46
C SER A 386 -3.84 -0.73 -30.54
N LEU A 387 -4.13 -2.03 -30.52
CA LEU A 387 -3.63 -2.95 -31.53
C LEU A 387 -4.38 -2.73 -32.84
N ALA A 388 -3.69 -2.26 -33.88
CA ALA A 388 -4.21 -2.04 -35.24
C ALA A 388 -5.55 -1.28 -35.28
N ASP A 389 -5.81 -0.44 -34.30
CA ASP A 389 -7.05 0.34 -34.13
C ASP A 389 -8.35 -0.48 -34.29
N PHE A 390 -8.32 -1.74 -33.86
CA PHE A 390 -9.50 -2.58 -33.91
C PHE A 390 -10.64 -2.05 -33.05
N ASN A 391 -11.83 -1.99 -33.63
CA ASN A 391 -13.08 -1.80 -32.93
C ASN A 391 -13.67 -3.16 -32.58
N ILE A 392 -13.77 -3.44 -31.30
CA ILE A 392 -14.44 -4.63 -30.77
C ILE A 392 -15.89 -4.26 -30.53
N THR A 393 -16.80 -4.76 -31.38
CA THR A 393 -18.24 -4.47 -31.26
C THR A 393 -18.84 -5.18 -30.07
N LYS A 394 -18.39 -6.40 -29.80
CA LYS A 394 -18.71 -7.19 -28.62
C LYS A 394 -17.58 -8.18 -28.34
N ALA A 395 -17.35 -8.50 -27.07
CA ALA A 395 -16.56 -9.64 -26.63
C ALA A 395 -16.93 -10.01 -25.21
N PHE A 396 -16.92 -11.30 -24.89
CA PHE A 396 -17.06 -11.81 -23.55
C PHE A 396 -15.75 -12.48 -23.15
N VAL A 397 -15.13 -11.98 -22.10
CA VAL A 397 -13.81 -12.44 -21.64
C VAL A 397 -13.95 -13.10 -20.28
N LYS A 398 -13.46 -14.31 -20.15
CA LYS A 398 -13.31 -15.05 -18.88
C LYS A 398 -11.82 -15.10 -18.54
N LEU A 399 -11.49 -14.63 -17.37
CA LEU A 399 -10.15 -14.65 -16.81
C LEU A 399 -10.09 -15.63 -15.65
N ASN A 400 -9.12 -16.52 -15.65
CA ASN A 400 -8.87 -17.44 -14.56
C ASN A 400 -7.37 -17.71 -14.45
N GLN A 401 -6.73 -17.05 -13.50
CA GLN A 401 -5.28 -17.02 -13.35
C GLN A 401 -4.60 -16.69 -14.70
N ASN A 402 -3.72 -17.54 -15.16
CA ASN A 402 -2.98 -17.33 -16.40
C ASN A 402 -3.80 -17.56 -17.68
N ASP A 403 -5.02 -18.08 -17.55
CA ASP A 403 -5.89 -18.38 -18.67
C ASP A 403 -6.88 -17.24 -18.93
N LEU A 404 -6.84 -16.68 -20.13
CA LEU A 404 -7.82 -15.72 -20.61
C LEU A 404 -8.56 -16.32 -21.81
N ASN A 405 -9.86 -16.51 -21.67
CA ASN A 405 -10.71 -17.01 -22.74
C ASN A 405 -11.62 -15.89 -23.25
N ILE A 406 -11.61 -15.67 -24.57
CA ILE A 406 -12.49 -14.72 -25.25
C ILE A 406 -13.54 -15.51 -26.03
N GLU A 407 -14.78 -15.22 -25.80
CA GLU A 407 -15.93 -15.87 -26.44
C GLU A 407 -16.76 -14.86 -27.23
N ASN A 408 -17.23 -15.26 -28.40
CA ASN A 408 -18.17 -14.50 -29.23
C ASN A 408 -17.69 -13.06 -29.51
N ALA A 409 -16.40 -12.88 -29.77
CA ALA A 409 -15.85 -11.59 -30.08
C ALA A 409 -16.08 -11.24 -31.55
N SER A 410 -16.46 -10.00 -31.80
CA SER A 410 -16.59 -9.43 -33.14
C SER A 410 -15.69 -8.21 -33.25
N VAL A 411 -14.83 -8.20 -34.25
CA VAL A 411 -13.85 -7.13 -34.51
C VAL A 411 -14.04 -6.56 -35.88
N LYS A 412 -13.87 -5.25 -35.98
CA LYS A 412 -13.94 -4.52 -37.26
C LYS A 412 -12.97 -3.36 -37.27
N ASN A 413 -12.32 -3.16 -38.38
CA ASN A 413 -11.58 -1.94 -38.73
C ASN A 413 -11.71 -1.61 -40.21
N GLY A 414 -10.88 -0.72 -40.74
CA GLY A 414 -10.94 -0.28 -42.14
C GLY A 414 -10.71 -1.39 -43.17
N PHE A 415 -10.14 -2.54 -42.77
CA PHE A 415 -9.73 -3.59 -43.70
C PHE A 415 -10.15 -5.01 -43.30
N LEU A 416 -10.53 -5.21 -42.01
CA LEU A 416 -10.89 -6.53 -41.46
C LEU A 416 -12.26 -6.47 -40.76
N GLU A 417 -13.06 -7.50 -41.03
CA GLU A 417 -14.30 -7.79 -40.31
C GLU A 417 -14.31 -9.28 -39.99
N ALA A 418 -14.31 -9.61 -38.66
CA ALA A 418 -14.18 -10.99 -38.22
C ALA A 418 -14.87 -11.24 -36.89
N ASP A 419 -15.37 -12.48 -36.73
CA ASP A 419 -15.79 -13.04 -35.44
C ASP A 419 -14.76 -14.06 -34.98
N PHE A 420 -14.47 -14.11 -33.66
CA PHE A 420 -13.51 -15.06 -33.14
C PHE A 420 -13.79 -15.50 -31.70
N ASN A 421 -13.24 -16.67 -31.37
CA ASN A 421 -13.00 -17.10 -30.00
C ASN A 421 -11.48 -17.25 -29.83
N ALA A 422 -10.97 -16.87 -28.64
CA ALA A 422 -9.54 -16.94 -28.39
C ALA A 422 -9.25 -17.51 -27.00
N LYS A 423 -8.07 -18.13 -26.88
CA LYS A 423 -7.50 -18.56 -25.62
C LYS A 423 -6.09 -18.00 -25.50
N PHE A 424 -5.80 -17.34 -24.38
CA PHE A 424 -4.48 -16.82 -24.06
C PHE A 424 -3.93 -17.58 -22.84
N ASP A 425 -2.64 -17.88 -22.90
CA ASP A 425 -1.79 -18.22 -21.76
C ASP A 425 -0.97 -16.96 -21.43
N LEU A 426 -1.36 -16.25 -20.37
CA LEU A 426 -0.73 -14.97 -20.00
C LEU A 426 0.68 -15.17 -19.47
N GLN A 427 0.99 -16.32 -18.88
CA GLN A 427 2.33 -16.64 -18.39
C GLN A 427 3.30 -16.89 -19.54
N LYS A 428 2.86 -17.59 -20.58
CA LYS A 428 3.65 -17.82 -21.79
C LYS A 428 3.59 -16.66 -22.76
N GLN A 429 2.69 -15.71 -22.52
CA GLN A 429 2.42 -14.59 -23.43
C GLN A 429 2.06 -15.06 -24.84
N GLN A 430 1.16 -16.03 -24.93
CA GLN A 430 0.71 -16.64 -26.17
C GLN A 430 -0.80 -16.67 -26.26
N GLY A 431 -1.34 -16.55 -27.49
CA GLY A 431 -2.77 -16.60 -27.76
C GLY A 431 -3.08 -17.42 -29.02
N ASN A 432 -4.19 -18.18 -28.96
CA ASN A 432 -4.73 -18.93 -30.09
C ASN A 432 -6.15 -18.43 -30.39
N PHE A 433 -6.41 -18.06 -31.63
CA PHE A 433 -7.70 -17.55 -32.08
C PHE A 433 -8.29 -18.50 -33.14
N ASN A 434 -9.53 -18.91 -32.93
CA ASN A 434 -10.36 -19.50 -33.97
C ASN A 434 -11.20 -18.40 -34.58
N THR A 435 -10.86 -17.97 -35.78
CA THR A 435 -11.38 -16.75 -36.39
C THR A 435 -12.18 -17.08 -37.65
N GLN A 436 -13.39 -16.56 -37.71
CA GLN A 436 -14.20 -16.52 -38.91
C GLN A 436 -14.09 -15.12 -39.53
N ILE A 437 -13.33 -14.99 -40.59
CA ILE A 437 -13.14 -13.75 -41.32
C ILE A 437 -14.34 -13.59 -42.24
N SER A 438 -15.19 -12.59 -41.96
CA SER A 438 -16.28 -12.21 -42.89
C SER A 438 -15.73 -11.50 -44.12
N ARG A 439 -14.76 -10.60 -43.88
CA ARG A 439 -14.07 -9.90 -44.95
C ARG A 439 -12.69 -9.42 -44.49
N LEU A 440 -11.68 -9.62 -45.36
CA LEU A 440 -10.35 -9.02 -45.23
C LEU A 440 -9.98 -8.45 -46.61
N TYR A 441 -9.71 -7.15 -46.70
CA TYR A 441 -9.43 -6.51 -47.97
C TYR A 441 -8.34 -5.43 -47.84
N PHE A 442 -7.56 -5.28 -48.87
CA PHE A 442 -6.57 -4.22 -49.01
C PHE A 442 -6.74 -3.56 -50.39
N ASP A 443 -6.43 -2.26 -50.44
CA ASP A 443 -6.51 -1.45 -51.65
C ASP A 443 -7.91 -1.55 -52.31
N ASN A 444 -8.93 -1.20 -51.55
CA ASN A 444 -10.36 -1.31 -51.94
C ASN A 444 -10.78 -2.70 -52.46
N GLY A 445 -10.00 -3.74 -52.15
CA GLY A 445 -10.23 -5.12 -52.59
C GLY A 445 -9.50 -5.48 -53.87
N GLU A 446 -8.73 -4.59 -54.47
CA GLU A 446 -7.96 -4.90 -55.67
C GLU A 446 -6.74 -5.77 -55.40
N LEU A 447 -5.98 -5.41 -54.33
CA LEU A 447 -4.80 -6.17 -53.94
C LEU A 447 -5.20 -7.47 -53.20
N LEU A 448 -6.18 -7.41 -52.34
CA LEU A 448 -6.71 -8.56 -51.60
C LEU A 448 -8.20 -8.35 -51.31
N ASP A 449 -9.05 -9.30 -51.63
CA ASP A 449 -10.46 -9.37 -51.20
C ASP A 449 -10.82 -10.79 -50.82
N LEU A 450 -10.64 -11.08 -49.52
CA LEU A 450 -10.89 -12.39 -48.96
C LEU A 450 -12.19 -12.35 -48.18
N LYS A 451 -13.07 -13.32 -48.42
CA LYS A 451 -14.40 -13.41 -47.78
C LYS A 451 -14.65 -14.80 -47.22
N ASN A 452 -15.36 -14.84 -46.11
CA ASN A 452 -15.87 -16.07 -45.51
C ASN A 452 -14.82 -17.17 -45.30
N GLN A 453 -13.70 -16.82 -44.64
CA GLN A 453 -12.63 -17.76 -44.33
C GLN A 453 -12.57 -18.10 -42.83
N ASN A 454 -12.37 -19.37 -42.54
CA ASN A 454 -12.08 -19.83 -41.19
C ASN A 454 -10.58 -20.08 -41.05
N VAL A 455 -9.94 -19.38 -40.11
CA VAL A 455 -8.50 -19.50 -39.89
C VAL A 455 -8.20 -19.59 -38.40
N GLU A 456 -7.13 -20.31 -38.08
CA GLU A 456 -6.48 -20.27 -36.79
C GLU A 456 -5.40 -19.20 -36.83
N VAL A 457 -5.43 -18.26 -35.86
CA VAL A 457 -4.39 -17.25 -35.70
C VAL A 457 -3.66 -17.54 -34.41
N LYS A 458 -2.35 -17.67 -34.45
CA LYS A 458 -1.49 -17.84 -33.28
C LYS A 458 -0.72 -16.56 -33.05
N LEU A 459 -0.78 -16.06 -31.82
CA LEU A 459 -0.09 -14.87 -31.35
C LEU A 459 0.96 -15.29 -30.32
N ASP A 460 2.19 -14.84 -30.48
CA ASP A 460 3.25 -14.90 -29.48
C ASP A 460 3.80 -13.50 -29.27
N TYR A 461 3.75 -13.02 -28.01
CA TYR A 461 4.22 -11.69 -27.64
C TYR A 461 5.22 -11.72 -26.47
N SER A 462 5.86 -12.87 -26.28
CA SER A 462 6.83 -13.09 -25.18
C SER A 462 8.11 -12.25 -25.33
N GLN A 463 8.52 -11.93 -26.55
CA GLN A 463 9.67 -11.06 -26.86
C GLN A 463 9.26 -9.97 -27.83
N ASN A 464 8.81 -10.38 -29.01
CA ASN A 464 8.29 -9.51 -30.08
C ASN A 464 6.92 -10.05 -30.46
N VAL A 465 6.05 -9.19 -30.95
CA VAL A 465 4.74 -9.63 -31.42
C VAL A 465 4.90 -10.43 -32.71
N ASN A 466 4.60 -11.73 -32.63
CA ASN A 466 4.58 -12.65 -33.77
C ASN A 466 3.16 -13.15 -33.97
N ILE A 467 2.65 -13.03 -35.18
CA ILE A 467 1.35 -13.56 -35.59
C ILE A 467 1.57 -14.63 -36.65
N SER A 468 1.05 -15.82 -36.45
CA SER A 468 1.12 -16.91 -37.41
C SER A 468 -0.29 -17.36 -37.82
N ILE A 469 -0.48 -17.51 -39.13
CA ILE A 469 -1.72 -18.05 -39.71
C ILE A 469 -1.34 -19.30 -40.52
N PRO A 470 -1.43 -20.49 -39.90
CA PRO A 470 -0.94 -21.72 -40.53
C PRO A 470 -1.61 -22.05 -41.87
N GLN A 471 -2.92 -21.80 -41.98
CA GLN A 471 -3.69 -22.07 -43.21
C GLN A 471 -3.16 -21.28 -44.43
N TRP A 472 -2.52 -20.14 -44.16
CA TRP A 472 -1.95 -19.29 -45.21
C TRP A 472 -0.42 -19.39 -45.32
N ASN A 473 0.22 -20.21 -44.45
CA ASN A 473 1.67 -20.26 -44.28
C ASN A 473 2.29 -18.86 -44.07
N LEU A 474 1.55 -17.98 -43.37
CA LEU A 474 1.91 -16.60 -43.11
C LEU A 474 2.44 -16.44 -41.68
N ILE A 475 3.58 -15.77 -41.57
CA ILE A 475 4.15 -15.33 -40.29
C ILE A 475 4.40 -13.83 -40.40
N LEU A 476 3.86 -13.07 -39.46
CA LEU A 476 4.08 -11.63 -39.30
C LEU A 476 4.91 -11.40 -38.04
N ASN A 477 5.97 -10.64 -38.14
CA ASN A 477 6.86 -10.28 -37.04
C ASN A 477 6.92 -8.76 -36.91
N PHE A 478 6.69 -8.24 -35.70
CA PHE A 478 6.67 -6.81 -35.39
C PHE A 478 7.84 -6.47 -34.43
N LYS A 479 9.06 -6.51 -34.91
CA LYS A 479 10.26 -6.16 -34.14
C LYS A 479 10.66 -4.71 -34.35
N ASP A 480 11.13 -4.39 -35.56
CA ASP A 480 11.63 -3.08 -35.95
C ASP A 480 10.80 -2.52 -37.14
N GLY A 481 9.56 -2.93 -37.23
CA GLY A 481 8.62 -2.73 -38.31
C GLY A 481 7.85 -4.02 -38.54
N LEU A 482 7.05 -4.08 -39.59
CA LEU A 482 6.34 -5.30 -39.97
C LEU A 482 7.16 -6.11 -40.97
N GLU A 483 7.58 -7.31 -40.57
CA GLU A 483 8.11 -8.32 -41.48
C GLU A 483 7.04 -9.39 -41.73
N ALA A 484 6.74 -9.67 -43.00
CA ALA A 484 5.82 -10.72 -43.39
C ALA A 484 6.57 -11.82 -44.12
N ASN A 485 6.47 -13.05 -43.63
CA ASN A 485 7.03 -14.24 -44.28
C ASN A 485 5.89 -15.14 -44.76
N LEU A 486 5.83 -15.37 -46.05
CA LEU A 486 4.80 -16.12 -46.74
C LEU A 486 5.42 -17.30 -47.50
N ASN A 487 5.45 -18.48 -46.85
CA ASN A 487 6.14 -19.66 -47.41
C ASN A 487 5.38 -20.35 -48.55
N ASN A 488 4.06 -20.15 -48.63
CA ASN A 488 3.27 -20.62 -49.78
C ASN A 488 2.21 -19.58 -50.11
N PRO A 489 2.54 -18.61 -50.95
CA PRO A 489 1.66 -17.49 -51.25
C PRO A 489 0.40 -17.88 -52.06
N LYS A 490 0.36 -19.06 -52.66
CA LYS A 490 -0.70 -19.50 -53.60
C LYS A 490 -2.10 -19.27 -53.03
N ILE A 491 -2.30 -19.60 -51.74
CA ILE A 491 -3.61 -19.47 -51.09
C ILE A 491 -4.00 -17.98 -51.04
N LEU A 492 -3.14 -17.13 -50.47
CA LEU A 492 -3.43 -15.70 -50.35
C LEU A 492 -3.53 -15.01 -51.71
N PHE A 493 -2.63 -15.35 -52.63
CA PHE A 493 -2.65 -14.79 -53.97
C PHE A 493 -3.91 -15.18 -54.75
N SER A 494 -4.52 -16.34 -54.44
CA SER A 494 -5.80 -16.72 -55.03
C SER A 494 -6.96 -15.79 -54.65
N PHE A 495 -6.81 -15.01 -53.59
CA PHE A 495 -7.78 -13.99 -53.15
C PHE A 495 -7.43 -12.58 -53.66
N SER A 496 -6.36 -12.42 -54.41
CA SER A 496 -5.99 -11.16 -55.05
C SER A 496 -6.58 -11.03 -56.46
N PRO A 497 -7.51 -10.13 -56.68
CA PRO A 497 -8.01 -9.86 -58.04
C PRO A 497 -6.90 -9.40 -58.97
N LEU A 498 -6.00 -8.56 -58.46
CA LEU A 498 -4.87 -8.03 -59.23
C LEU A 498 -3.91 -9.15 -59.64
N LEU A 499 -3.44 -9.97 -58.69
CA LEU A 499 -2.49 -11.06 -58.98
C LEU A 499 -3.10 -12.14 -59.88
N LYS A 500 -4.40 -12.43 -59.74
CA LYS A 500 -5.12 -13.29 -60.68
C LYS A 500 -5.10 -12.74 -62.10
N LYS A 501 -5.34 -11.44 -62.25
CA LYS A 501 -5.33 -10.78 -63.54
C LYS A 501 -3.98 -10.87 -64.24
N PHE A 502 -2.89 -10.88 -63.43
CA PHE A 502 -1.52 -11.04 -63.95
C PHE A 502 -1.00 -12.49 -63.97
N GLY A 503 -1.81 -13.47 -63.60
CA GLY A 503 -1.40 -14.88 -63.59
C GLY A 503 -0.45 -15.29 -62.47
N PHE A 504 -0.28 -14.48 -61.41
CA PHE A 504 0.64 -14.74 -60.28
C PHE A 504 0.08 -15.67 -59.20
N ILE A 505 -0.82 -16.58 -59.54
CA ILE A 505 -1.47 -17.47 -58.56
C ILE A 505 -0.61 -18.67 -58.14
N ASP A 506 0.49 -18.94 -58.84
CA ASP A 506 1.35 -20.11 -58.60
C ASP A 506 2.72 -19.78 -57.97
N ALA A 507 2.87 -18.61 -57.35
CA ALA A 507 4.08 -18.21 -56.64
C ALA A 507 4.42 -19.18 -55.47
N LYS A 508 5.72 -19.52 -55.28
CA LYS A 508 6.15 -20.47 -54.26
C LYS A 508 6.46 -19.83 -52.92
N ASN A 509 7.29 -18.80 -52.90
CA ASN A 509 7.72 -18.14 -51.67
C ASN A 509 7.76 -16.62 -51.88
N VAL A 510 7.25 -15.87 -50.92
CA VAL A 510 7.30 -14.41 -50.88
C VAL A 510 7.79 -13.97 -49.51
N TYR A 511 8.79 -13.11 -49.53
CA TYR A 511 9.34 -12.50 -48.33
C TYR A 511 9.19 -10.99 -48.42
N TYR A 512 8.56 -10.40 -47.38
CA TYR A 512 8.45 -8.96 -47.22
C TYR A 512 9.41 -8.52 -46.11
N LYS A 513 10.35 -7.66 -46.42
CA LYS A 513 11.31 -7.22 -45.41
C LYS A 513 10.77 -6.12 -44.53
N THR A 514 10.00 -5.18 -45.07
CA THR A 514 9.41 -4.11 -44.27
C THR A 514 8.10 -3.66 -44.89
N LEU A 515 6.99 -3.83 -44.14
CA LEU A 515 5.68 -3.34 -44.53
C LEU A 515 5.20 -2.31 -43.52
N ASN A 516 5.08 -1.04 -43.99
CA ASN A 516 4.41 0.00 -43.24
C ASN A 516 3.07 0.31 -43.92
N PHE A 517 1.95 0.21 -43.21
CA PHE A 517 0.61 0.40 -43.77
C PHE A 517 0.05 1.78 -43.40
N GLU A 518 -0.27 2.61 -44.37
CA GLU A 518 -0.88 3.94 -44.14
C GLU A 518 -2.30 3.84 -43.58
N ASP A 519 -3.07 2.81 -43.96
CA ASP A 519 -4.44 2.59 -43.45
C ASP A 519 -4.52 2.27 -41.95
N PHE A 520 -3.38 2.03 -41.33
CA PHE A 520 -3.24 1.86 -39.88
C PHE A 520 -2.45 3.00 -39.23
N ASN A 521 -2.43 4.18 -39.77
CA ASN A 521 -1.43 5.19 -39.51
C ASN A 521 0.00 4.73 -39.82
N ALA A 522 0.16 3.84 -40.80
CA ALA A 522 1.43 3.37 -41.27
C ALA A 522 1.50 3.55 -42.78
N SER A 523 2.65 3.98 -43.29
CA SER A 523 2.92 4.12 -44.70
C SER A 523 3.60 2.88 -45.23
N VAL A 524 3.24 2.43 -46.46
CA VAL A 524 4.03 1.47 -47.19
C VAL A 524 5.17 2.21 -47.85
N ASN A 525 6.32 2.27 -47.19
CA ASN A 525 7.55 2.76 -47.78
C ASN A 525 8.38 1.53 -48.16
N ASP A 526 8.65 1.35 -49.45
CA ASP A 526 9.53 0.33 -49.97
C ASP A 526 9.16 -1.13 -49.62
N ALA A 527 8.00 -1.60 -50.07
CA ALA A 527 7.70 -3.03 -50.06
C ALA A 527 8.42 -3.72 -51.22
N TYR A 528 9.38 -4.56 -50.83
CA TYR A 528 10.08 -5.41 -51.80
C TYR A 528 9.47 -6.78 -51.82
N PHE A 529 8.96 -7.22 -52.97
CA PHE A 529 8.83 -8.63 -53.24
C PHE A 529 10.18 -9.13 -53.70
N LYS A 530 10.99 -9.60 -52.76
CA LYS A 530 12.30 -10.12 -53.10
C LYS A 530 12.24 -11.63 -53.18
N ASN A 531 12.59 -12.18 -54.30
CA ASN A 531 12.85 -13.59 -54.59
C ASN A 531 11.66 -14.51 -54.80
N ASN A 532 11.63 -15.17 -55.94
CA ASN A 532 10.84 -16.36 -56.26
C ASN A 532 9.32 -16.19 -56.13
N LEU A 533 8.84 -15.02 -56.48
CA LEU A 533 7.46 -14.90 -56.96
C LEU A 533 7.27 -15.75 -58.21
N LEU A 534 8.25 -16.42 -58.59
CA LEU A 534 8.29 -17.26 -59.74
C LEU A 534 7.98 -18.69 -59.38
N ILE A 535 6.97 -19.07 -59.55
CA ILE A 535 6.28 -19.78 -60.55
C ILE A 535 7.19 -20.80 -61.23
N ASN A 536 7.02 -22.00 -60.81
CA ASN A 536 7.43 -23.18 -61.49
C ASN A 536 7.22 -23.09 -63.02
N GLY A 537 8.19 -22.58 -63.71
CA GLY A 537 8.36 -22.82 -65.15
C GLY A 537 7.26 -22.31 -66.11
N GLN A 538 6.48 -21.34 -65.66
CA GLN A 538 5.37 -20.84 -66.49
C GLN A 538 5.52 -19.39 -66.94
N THR A 539 6.64 -18.75 -66.66
CA THR A 539 6.97 -17.52 -67.34
C THR A 539 7.79 -17.82 -68.59
N PRO A 540 7.66 -17.05 -69.68
CA PRO A 540 8.51 -17.18 -70.80
C PRO A 540 10.00 -16.89 -70.58
N TYR A 541 10.36 -16.58 -69.36
CA TYR A 541 11.72 -16.23 -68.91
C TYR A 541 12.11 -17.17 -67.71
N GLU A 542 12.53 -18.39 -68.04
CA GLU A 542 13.14 -19.29 -67.05
C GLU A 542 14.39 -18.62 -66.49
N ASN A 543 14.41 -18.49 -65.15
CA ASN A 543 15.47 -17.89 -64.31
C ASN A 543 15.47 -16.36 -64.21
N ASP A 544 14.45 -15.65 -64.58
CA ASP A 544 14.37 -14.22 -64.31
C ASP A 544 13.70 -13.96 -62.97
N SER A 545 14.32 -13.15 -62.10
CA SER A 545 13.74 -12.64 -60.87
C SER A 545 13.14 -11.27 -61.15
N PHE A 546 12.03 -10.98 -60.48
CA PHE A 546 11.47 -9.65 -60.53
C PHE A 546 11.21 -9.14 -59.10
N ASP A 547 11.34 -7.83 -58.96
CA ASP A 547 10.99 -7.12 -57.74
C ASP A 547 9.71 -6.33 -57.99
N ILE A 548 8.74 -6.45 -57.09
CA ILE A 548 7.57 -5.58 -57.07
C ILE A 548 7.80 -4.55 -55.96
N VAL A 549 7.84 -3.29 -56.33
CA VAL A 549 8.01 -2.17 -55.42
C VAL A 549 6.75 -1.33 -55.45
N LYS A 550 6.12 -1.14 -54.29
CA LYS A 550 5.02 -0.18 -54.13
C LYS A 550 5.53 1.04 -53.41
N ASN A 551 5.51 2.18 -54.05
CA ASN A 551 5.92 3.45 -53.47
C ASN A 551 4.83 4.51 -53.75
N LYS A 552 4.29 5.10 -52.69
CA LYS A 552 3.26 6.15 -52.74
C LYS A 552 2.09 5.84 -53.69
N GLY A 553 1.52 4.63 -53.57
CA GLY A 553 0.37 4.22 -54.39
C GLY A 553 0.72 3.72 -55.80
N ILE A 554 1.99 3.80 -56.19
CA ILE A 554 2.46 3.30 -57.49
C ILE A 554 3.13 1.95 -57.26
N MET A 555 2.70 0.93 -58.00
CA MET A 555 3.32 -0.39 -58.00
C MET A 555 4.22 -0.48 -59.24
N GLU A 556 5.50 -0.75 -59.04
CA GLU A 556 6.50 -0.92 -60.09
C GLU A 556 7.00 -2.38 -60.07
N ILE A 557 7.01 -3.02 -61.22
CA ILE A 557 7.55 -4.37 -61.37
C ILE A 557 8.86 -4.21 -62.17
N HIS A 558 9.96 -4.58 -61.53
CA HIS A 558 11.28 -4.56 -62.12
C HIS A 558 11.75 -5.98 -62.37
N THR A 559 12.22 -6.29 -63.53
CA THR A 559 12.85 -7.57 -63.89
C THR A 559 14.36 -7.42 -63.92
N GLN A 560 15.13 -8.46 -63.55
CA GLN A 560 16.59 -8.38 -63.53
C GLN A 560 17.20 -8.35 -64.94
N SER A 561 16.44 -8.77 -65.92
CA SER A 561 16.94 -8.85 -67.35
C SER A 561 16.76 -7.58 -68.12
N ASP A 562 16.27 -6.48 -67.55
CA ASP A 562 15.93 -5.24 -68.29
C ASP A 562 14.97 -5.43 -69.49
N THR A 563 14.41 -6.63 -69.69
CA THR A 563 13.59 -6.98 -70.79
C THR A 563 12.13 -6.60 -70.68
N ALA A 564 11.66 -6.37 -69.49
CA ALA A 564 10.30 -5.89 -69.22
C ALA A 564 10.22 -5.10 -67.89
N SER A 565 9.61 -3.95 -67.91
CA SER A 565 9.17 -3.23 -66.70
C SER A 565 7.71 -2.86 -66.84
N ALA A 566 6.96 -2.97 -65.77
CA ALA A 566 5.57 -2.55 -65.71
C ALA A 566 5.36 -1.62 -64.52
N LYS A 567 4.70 -0.48 -64.75
CA LYS A 567 4.30 0.46 -63.72
C LYS A 567 2.78 0.49 -63.65
N ILE A 568 2.24 0.15 -62.46
CA ILE A 568 0.80 0.12 -62.24
C ILE A 568 0.49 1.19 -61.20
N SER A 569 -0.31 2.18 -61.58
CA SER A 569 -0.81 3.20 -60.64
C SER A 569 -2.15 2.74 -60.06
N SER A 570 -2.30 2.82 -58.76
CA SER A 570 -3.59 2.57 -58.08
C SER A 570 -4.54 3.77 -58.13
N ASP A 571 -4.09 4.90 -58.64
CA ASP A 571 -4.94 6.07 -58.83
C ASP A 571 -5.83 5.90 -60.08
N ASN A 572 -6.86 5.06 -59.94
CA ASN A 572 -8.02 5.12 -60.82
C ASN A 572 -8.85 6.36 -60.47
N LYS A 573 -8.38 7.51 -60.94
CA LYS A 573 -9.20 8.65 -61.22
C LYS A 573 -8.95 9.02 -62.69
N GLU A 574 -9.53 8.23 -63.55
CA GLU A 574 -10.20 8.61 -64.78
C GLU A 574 -11.03 7.42 -65.27
#